data_d6b7a4b562a5f98d5a4cef311eff8975
#
_entry.id   d6b7a4b562a5f98d5a4cef311eff8975
#
_cell.length_a   1.000
_cell.length_b   1.000
_cell.length_c   1.000
_cell.angle_alpha   90.00
_cell.angle_beta   90.00
_cell.angle_gamma   90.00
#
_symmetry.space_group_name_H-M   'P 1'
#
loop_
_entity.id
_entity.type
_entity.pdbx_description
1 polymer ?
#
loop_
_entity_poly.entity_id
_entity_poly.type
_entity_poly.pdbx_seq_one_letter_code
_entity_poly.pdbx_strand_id
1 'polypeptide(L)'
;MYLLRKLAWFFKLEKRRYLTGIIALGLVSVFNLIPPRVMGEVIDKIDSQVLTTPELFINVLYLVLSGLAMYGLRYVWRMYIFGTANHLGQILRYRLFEHFTRMSPSFFQRFRTGDLMAHATNDINALVMTAGGGVMSAVDASLTAIVTLFTMFVVLDWRLTLIAILPLPFMAMGTSALGRRNHAAFKSSQEAFSKLNNHVQEAVSGIKVTKSFGYQEAEVAAFAQTNQDVFEKNMRAAKFNALFDPMTLTFVGLSYVLTLLVGGLFISRGELTIGEMVTFVTYLDMLVWPLQAMGFLFNVIQRGSVSYERIDSLLAQESDIVEAAHPLPSIQNGDLVYAIERFSYDQQETLSQLNFSLKKGQTLGIVGPTGSGKTTLLKLLLRERDVDAGSISLDGHDIRNYRLKDLRSLMGYVPQDQILFAMSIRDNIRFANPDISDDLVKKAAQLCGVYEDIEAMPEGLDTIIGERGVSLSGGQKQRIAMSRALAANPEILILDDSLSAVDARTEHHIVENLKQERQGKTTIITAHRLSAIVHADLILVMDKGTIKEAGTHQELMDLGGWYYETYQSQQLTERLTASLEGGKS
;
A
#
# COMPACT_ATOMS: atom_id res chain seq x y z
N MET A 1 11.71 -10.06 -21.20
CA MET A 1 12.32 -11.31 -20.71
C MET A 1 12.71 -11.29 -19.21
N TYR A 2 13.24 -10.20 -18.68
CA TYR A 2 13.63 -10.08 -17.27
C TYR A 2 12.49 -10.42 -16.29
N LEU A 3 11.32 -9.80 -16.43
CA LEU A 3 10.17 -10.02 -15.55
C LEU A 3 9.68 -11.49 -15.56
N LEU A 4 9.61 -12.11 -16.74
CA LEU A 4 9.21 -13.52 -16.84
C LEU A 4 10.18 -14.46 -16.11
N ARG A 5 11.46 -14.12 -16.11
CA ARG A 5 12.49 -14.88 -15.36
C ARG A 5 12.30 -14.69 -13.84
N LYS A 6 12.00 -13.49 -13.39
CA LYS A 6 11.74 -13.18 -11.98
C LYS A 6 10.44 -13.82 -11.47
N LEU A 7 9.39 -13.88 -12.30
CA LEU A 7 8.13 -14.56 -11.99
C LEU A 7 8.15 -16.06 -12.31
N ALA A 8 9.30 -16.64 -12.74
CA ALA A 8 9.40 -18.05 -13.11
C ALA A 8 8.97 -19.00 -11.99
N TRP A 9 9.21 -18.63 -10.74
CA TRP A 9 8.75 -19.38 -9.58
C TRP A 9 7.23 -19.55 -9.58
N PHE A 10 6.50 -18.49 -9.89
CA PHE A 10 5.04 -18.50 -9.93
C PHE A 10 4.50 -19.29 -11.13
N PHE A 11 5.08 -19.07 -12.34
CA PHE A 11 4.70 -19.86 -13.52
C PHE A 11 4.99 -21.35 -13.35
N LYS A 12 6.05 -21.73 -12.63
CA LYS A 12 6.33 -23.13 -12.29
C LYS A 12 5.30 -23.70 -11.31
N LEU A 13 4.89 -22.90 -10.31
CA LEU A 13 3.87 -23.27 -9.33
C LEU A 13 2.52 -23.55 -10.01
N GLU A 14 2.10 -22.66 -10.91
CA GLU A 14 0.78 -22.68 -11.56
C GLU A 14 0.83 -23.21 -13.01
N LYS A 15 1.86 -23.98 -13.36
CA LYS A 15 2.11 -24.44 -14.73
C LYS A 15 0.92 -25.17 -15.37
N ARG A 16 0.18 -25.98 -14.59
CA ARG A 16 -0.98 -26.73 -15.10
C ARG A 16 -2.11 -25.79 -15.52
N ARG A 17 -2.40 -24.80 -14.73
CA ARG A 17 -3.46 -23.81 -15.01
C ARG A 17 -3.13 -22.96 -16.23
N TYR A 18 -1.90 -22.43 -16.33
CA TYR A 18 -1.47 -21.70 -17.51
C TYR A 18 -1.48 -22.59 -18.76
N LEU A 19 -1.00 -23.82 -18.68
CA LEU A 19 -1.00 -24.75 -19.82
C LEU A 19 -2.44 -25.02 -20.32
N THR A 20 -3.38 -25.30 -19.41
CA THR A 20 -4.80 -25.49 -19.77
C THR A 20 -5.37 -24.24 -20.43
N GLY A 21 -5.10 -23.05 -19.90
CA GLY A 21 -5.54 -21.78 -20.47
C GLY A 21 -4.94 -21.52 -21.86
N ILE A 22 -3.65 -21.80 -22.05
CA ILE A 22 -2.95 -21.64 -23.34
C ILE A 22 -3.47 -22.62 -24.39
N ILE A 23 -3.71 -23.89 -24.02
CA ILE A 23 -4.30 -24.88 -24.93
C ILE A 23 -5.71 -24.46 -25.36
N ALA A 24 -6.53 -24.03 -24.38
CA ALA A 24 -7.89 -23.55 -24.69
C ALA A 24 -7.86 -22.33 -25.63
N LEU A 25 -6.92 -21.39 -25.41
CA LEU A 25 -6.72 -20.23 -26.27
C LEU A 25 -6.26 -20.62 -27.68
N GLY A 26 -5.34 -21.58 -27.79
CA GLY A 26 -4.90 -22.14 -29.09
C GLY A 26 -6.04 -22.80 -29.87
N LEU A 27 -6.90 -23.57 -29.18
CA LEU A 27 -8.09 -24.12 -29.77
C LEU A 27 -9.04 -23.02 -30.27
N VAL A 28 -9.25 -21.95 -29.51
CA VAL A 28 -10.04 -20.78 -29.96
C VAL A 28 -9.46 -20.20 -31.24
N SER A 29 -8.13 -20.02 -31.35
CA SER A 29 -7.49 -19.51 -32.57
C SER A 29 -7.74 -20.42 -33.79
N VAL A 30 -7.74 -21.75 -33.63
CA VAL A 30 -8.07 -22.69 -34.67
C VAL A 30 -9.56 -22.63 -35.05
N PHE A 31 -10.46 -22.63 -34.06
CA PHE A 31 -11.91 -22.54 -34.32
C PHE A 31 -12.30 -21.21 -34.96
N ASN A 32 -11.57 -20.12 -34.73
CA ASN A 32 -11.79 -18.83 -35.38
C ASN A 32 -11.60 -18.87 -36.91
N LEU A 33 -10.88 -19.87 -37.46
CA LEU A 33 -10.71 -20.03 -38.90
C LEU A 33 -11.93 -20.67 -39.59
N ILE A 34 -12.79 -21.35 -38.83
CA ILE A 34 -13.94 -22.09 -39.41
C ILE A 34 -14.98 -21.15 -40.03
N PRO A 35 -15.46 -20.06 -39.35
CA PRO A 35 -16.48 -19.21 -39.91
C PRO A 35 -16.15 -18.59 -41.27
N PRO A 36 -14.94 -17.97 -41.48
CA PRO A 36 -14.58 -17.45 -42.80
C PRO A 36 -14.51 -18.53 -43.87
N ARG A 37 -14.00 -19.73 -43.51
CA ARG A 37 -13.90 -20.85 -44.47
C ARG A 37 -15.26 -21.34 -44.92
N VAL A 38 -16.18 -21.57 -43.95
CA VAL A 38 -17.56 -22.00 -44.24
C VAL A 38 -18.29 -20.94 -45.07
N MET A 39 -18.10 -19.64 -44.76
CA MET A 39 -18.69 -18.57 -45.59
C MET A 39 -18.16 -18.60 -47.02
N GLY A 40 -16.87 -18.81 -47.22
CA GLY A 40 -16.27 -18.93 -48.55
C GLY A 40 -16.89 -20.11 -49.34
N GLU A 41 -16.97 -21.29 -48.73
CA GLU A 41 -17.56 -22.48 -49.36
C GLU A 41 -19.04 -22.29 -49.73
N VAL A 42 -19.81 -21.60 -48.90
CA VAL A 42 -21.23 -21.27 -49.18
C VAL A 42 -21.32 -20.31 -50.37
N ILE A 43 -20.46 -19.29 -50.44
CA ILE A 43 -20.42 -18.32 -51.55
C ILE A 43 -20.08 -19.05 -52.88
N ASP A 44 -19.10 -19.93 -52.89
CA ASP A 44 -18.72 -20.70 -54.08
C ASP A 44 -19.85 -21.59 -54.56
N LYS A 45 -20.58 -22.24 -53.65
CA LYS A 45 -21.75 -23.07 -53.99
C LYS A 45 -22.94 -22.25 -54.48
N ILE A 46 -23.08 -20.99 -54.02
CA ILE A 46 -24.09 -20.06 -54.56
C ILE A 46 -23.74 -19.64 -55.96
N ASP A 47 -22.48 -19.25 -56.19
CA ASP A 47 -21.97 -18.81 -57.49
C ASP A 47 -22.12 -19.91 -58.54
N SER A 48 -21.77 -21.16 -58.20
CA SER A 48 -21.92 -22.34 -59.04
C SER A 48 -23.35 -22.86 -59.13
N GLN A 49 -24.33 -22.25 -58.46
CA GLN A 49 -25.74 -22.68 -58.40
C GLN A 49 -25.99 -24.14 -57.93
N VAL A 50 -25.08 -24.68 -57.13
CA VAL A 50 -25.12 -26.07 -56.64
C VAL A 50 -25.60 -26.17 -55.20
N LEU A 51 -25.78 -25.05 -54.51
CA LEU A 51 -26.16 -25.02 -53.08
C LEU A 51 -27.53 -25.64 -52.85
N THR A 52 -27.59 -26.72 -52.08
CA THR A 52 -28.83 -27.36 -51.66
C THR A 52 -29.27 -26.88 -50.27
N THR A 53 -30.60 -26.91 -50.03
CA THR A 53 -31.13 -26.53 -48.72
C THR A 53 -30.54 -27.36 -47.55
N PRO A 54 -30.35 -28.70 -47.65
CA PRO A 54 -29.70 -29.48 -46.59
C PRO A 54 -28.25 -29.06 -46.33
N GLU A 55 -27.48 -28.75 -47.36
CA GLU A 55 -26.09 -28.31 -47.22
C GLU A 55 -26.01 -26.94 -46.53
N LEU A 56 -26.92 -26.01 -46.83
CA LEU A 56 -27.02 -24.75 -46.13
C LEU A 56 -27.25 -24.97 -44.64
N PHE A 57 -28.18 -25.86 -44.28
CA PHE A 57 -28.43 -26.18 -42.86
C PHE A 57 -27.20 -26.79 -42.19
N ILE A 58 -26.44 -27.67 -42.86
CA ILE A 58 -25.20 -28.24 -42.32
C ILE A 58 -24.15 -27.15 -42.09
N ASN A 59 -23.96 -26.24 -43.05
CA ASN A 59 -23.02 -25.13 -42.92
C ASN A 59 -23.40 -24.17 -41.76
N VAL A 60 -24.69 -23.85 -41.64
CA VAL A 60 -25.20 -23.06 -40.50
C VAL A 60 -24.95 -23.81 -39.17
N LEU A 61 -25.18 -25.13 -39.15
CA LEU A 61 -24.92 -25.94 -37.96
C LEU A 61 -23.42 -25.90 -37.57
N TYR A 62 -22.49 -26.00 -38.56
CA TYR A 62 -21.06 -25.84 -38.30
C TYR A 62 -20.72 -24.46 -37.69
N LEU A 63 -21.31 -23.38 -38.18
CA LEU A 63 -21.12 -22.04 -37.63
C LEU A 63 -21.62 -21.95 -36.16
N VAL A 64 -22.80 -22.49 -35.87
CA VAL A 64 -23.38 -22.51 -34.53
C VAL A 64 -22.52 -23.36 -33.59
N LEU A 65 -22.13 -24.57 -34.01
CA LEU A 65 -21.30 -25.44 -33.16
C LEU A 65 -19.92 -24.85 -32.91
N SER A 66 -19.28 -24.27 -33.95
CA SER A 66 -17.99 -23.58 -33.77
C SER A 66 -18.11 -22.39 -32.83
N GLY A 67 -19.19 -21.59 -32.91
CA GLY A 67 -19.50 -20.49 -32.02
C GLY A 67 -19.68 -20.92 -30.55
N LEU A 68 -20.45 -21.99 -30.33
CA LEU A 68 -20.65 -22.57 -28.99
C LEU A 68 -19.33 -23.14 -28.42
N ALA A 69 -18.54 -23.84 -29.24
CA ALA A 69 -17.22 -24.34 -28.84
C ALA A 69 -16.28 -23.20 -28.45
N MET A 70 -16.21 -22.14 -29.24
CA MET A 70 -15.44 -20.94 -28.93
C MET A 70 -15.90 -20.26 -27.64
N TYR A 71 -17.21 -20.17 -27.42
CA TYR A 71 -17.77 -19.62 -26.19
C TYR A 71 -17.30 -20.40 -24.95
N GLY A 72 -17.42 -21.72 -24.97
CA GLY A 72 -16.96 -22.60 -23.89
C GLY A 72 -15.45 -22.49 -23.65
N LEU A 73 -14.65 -22.54 -24.73
CA LEU A 73 -13.20 -22.41 -24.64
C LEU A 73 -12.76 -21.03 -24.14
N ARG A 74 -13.45 -19.95 -24.56
CA ARG A 74 -13.20 -18.58 -24.06
C ARG A 74 -13.48 -18.46 -22.56
N TYR A 75 -14.53 -19.11 -22.06
CA TYR A 75 -14.78 -19.17 -20.62
C TYR A 75 -13.65 -19.90 -19.88
N VAL A 76 -13.23 -21.06 -20.39
CA VAL A 76 -12.15 -21.85 -19.78
C VAL A 76 -10.85 -21.05 -19.69
N TRP A 77 -10.33 -20.53 -20.81
CA TRP A 77 -9.06 -19.81 -20.75
C TRP A 77 -9.12 -18.56 -19.87
N ARG A 78 -10.25 -17.83 -19.86
CA ARG A 78 -10.43 -16.66 -18.96
C ARG A 78 -10.32 -17.07 -17.51
N MET A 79 -11.03 -18.10 -17.09
CA MET A 79 -10.99 -18.58 -15.71
C MET A 79 -9.58 -19.03 -15.31
N TYR A 80 -8.89 -19.76 -16.18
CA TYR A 80 -7.56 -20.29 -15.87
C TYR A 80 -6.47 -19.21 -15.90
N ILE A 81 -6.42 -18.35 -16.90
CA ILE A 81 -5.36 -17.32 -17.00
C ILE A 81 -5.58 -16.18 -15.99
N PHE A 82 -6.77 -15.55 -16.00
CA PHE A 82 -7.02 -14.43 -15.07
C PHE A 82 -7.22 -14.88 -13.62
N GLY A 83 -7.85 -16.04 -13.39
CA GLY A 83 -7.95 -16.63 -12.06
C GLY A 83 -6.57 -16.88 -11.44
N THR A 84 -5.65 -17.42 -12.24
CA THR A 84 -4.26 -17.64 -11.79
C THR A 84 -3.52 -16.32 -11.56
N ALA A 85 -3.70 -15.32 -12.44
CA ALA A 85 -3.10 -14.00 -12.23
C ALA A 85 -3.60 -13.32 -10.94
N ASN A 86 -4.88 -13.45 -10.61
CA ASN A 86 -5.42 -12.95 -9.33
C ASN A 86 -4.84 -13.69 -8.12
N HIS A 87 -4.55 -14.99 -8.25
CA HIS A 87 -3.85 -15.76 -7.20
C HIS A 87 -2.43 -15.23 -6.96
N LEU A 88 -1.70 -14.78 -8.02
CA LEU A 88 -0.43 -14.06 -7.84
C LEU A 88 -0.62 -12.82 -6.96
N GLY A 89 -1.66 -12.02 -7.25
CA GLY A 89 -1.98 -10.84 -6.44
C GLY A 89 -2.25 -11.16 -4.98
N GLN A 90 -2.97 -12.25 -4.71
CA GLN A 90 -3.21 -12.73 -3.34
C GLN A 90 -1.91 -13.10 -2.63
N ILE A 91 -1.03 -13.88 -3.27
CA ILE A 91 0.26 -14.29 -2.69
C ILE A 91 1.14 -13.07 -2.38
N LEU A 92 1.23 -12.11 -3.31
CA LEU A 92 2.08 -10.94 -3.14
C LEU A 92 1.56 -10.01 -2.05
N ARG A 93 0.22 -9.80 -1.95
CA ARG A 93 -0.37 -9.00 -0.86
C ARG A 93 -0.12 -9.66 0.49
N TYR A 94 -0.27 -10.96 0.58
CA TYR A 94 0.01 -11.70 1.81
C TYR A 94 1.48 -11.54 2.23
N ARG A 95 2.43 -11.73 1.29
CA ARG A 95 3.87 -11.57 1.56
C ARG A 95 4.23 -10.16 1.99
N LEU A 96 3.68 -9.14 1.32
CA LEU A 96 3.91 -7.74 1.70
C LEU A 96 3.36 -7.44 3.09
N PHE A 97 2.14 -7.88 3.39
CA PHE A 97 1.55 -7.65 4.70
C PHE A 97 2.33 -8.37 5.81
N GLU A 98 2.70 -9.63 5.60
CA GLU A 98 3.57 -10.39 6.51
C GLU A 98 4.92 -9.68 6.72
N HIS A 99 5.51 -9.18 5.64
CA HIS A 99 6.75 -8.41 5.72
C HIS A 99 6.57 -7.13 6.54
N PHE A 100 5.51 -6.34 6.28
CA PHE A 100 5.24 -5.13 7.04
C PHE A 100 5.06 -5.40 8.54
N THR A 101 4.37 -6.47 8.92
CA THR A 101 4.18 -6.81 10.34
C THR A 101 5.47 -7.19 11.06
N ARG A 102 6.51 -7.58 10.32
CA ARG A 102 7.83 -7.95 10.87
C ARG A 102 8.83 -6.79 10.88
N MET A 103 8.54 -5.69 10.21
CA MET A 103 9.43 -4.54 10.14
C MET A 103 9.43 -3.74 11.44
N SER A 104 10.58 -3.13 11.74
CA SER A 104 10.75 -2.21 12.86
C SER A 104 10.03 -0.87 12.61
N PRO A 105 9.71 -0.09 13.65
CA PRO A 105 9.12 1.24 13.51
C PRO A 105 9.95 2.19 12.63
N SER A 106 11.28 2.03 12.59
CA SER A 106 12.17 2.82 11.73
C SER A 106 11.87 2.66 10.24
N PHE A 107 11.43 1.47 9.81
CA PHE A 107 10.98 1.24 8.45
C PHE A 107 9.80 2.16 8.08
N PHE A 108 8.79 2.28 8.95
CA PHE A 108 7.60 3.12 8.73
C PHE A 108 7.89 4.64 8.84
N GLN A 109 9.02 5.02 9.43
CA GLN A 109 9.50 6.41 9.39
C GLN A 109 10.15 6.75 8.04
N ARG A 110 10.84 5.78 7.41
CA ARG A 110 11.46 5.93 6.07
C ARG A 110 10.45 5.87 4.93
N PHE A 111 9.43 5.04 5.04
CA PHE A 111 8.41 4.82 4.01
C PHE A 111 7.07 5.40 4.43
N ARG A 112 6.50 6.27 3.61
CA ARG A 112 5.15 6.82 3.89
C ARG A 112 4.10 5.74 3.75
N THR A 113 3.10 5.73 4.63
CA THR A 113 2.00 4.76 4.59
C THR A 113 1.28 4.75 3.23
N GLY A 114 1.09 5.94 2.61
CA GLY A 114 0.50 6.04 1.27
C GLY A 114 1.30 5.31 0.19
N ASP A 115 2.64 5.37 0.24
CA ASP A 115 3.51 4.68 -0.71
C ASP A 115 3.43 3.17 -0.51
N LEU A 116 3.45 2.69 0.75
CA LEU A 116 3.28 1.27 1.07
C LEU A 116 1.93 0.73 0.58
N MET A 117 0.85 1.52 0.74
CA MET A 117 -0.47 1.18 0.20
C MET A 117 -0.49 1.16 -1.32
N ALA A 118 0.22 2.09 -1.99
CA ALA A 118 0.36 2.10 -3.46
C ALA A 118 1.08 0.84 -3.96
N HIS A 119 2.11 0.35 -3.27
CA HIS A 119 2.77 -0.92 -3.58
C HIS A 119 1.82 -2.11 -3.41
N ALA A 120 1.04 -2.17 -2.33
CA ALA A 120 0.09 -3.26 -2.07
C ALA A 120 -1.12 -3.27 -3.03
N THR A 121 -1.43 -2.15 -3.68
CA THR A 121 -2.56 -2.01 -4.61
C THR A 121 -2.10 -1.87 -6.05
N ASN A 122 -1.53 -0.72 -6.43
CA ASN A 122 -1.24 -0.38 -7.83
C ASN A 122 -0.13 -1.24 -8.42
N ASP A 123 0.97 -1.45 -7.70
CA ASP A 123 2.10 -2.24 -8.23
C ASP A 123 1.74 -3.73 -8.32
N ILE A 124 1.00 -4.27 -7.35
CA ILE A 124 0.50 -5.65 -7.45
C ILE A 124 -0.49 -5.79 -8.61
N ASN A 125 -1.40 -4.83 -8.82
CA ASN A 125 -2.34 -4.86 -9.94
C ASN A 125 -1.61 -4.79 -11.30
N ALA A 126 -0.51 -4.05 -11.41
CA ALA A 126 0.33 -4.07 -12.61
C ALA A 126 0.95 -5.45 -12.88
N LEU A 127 1.36 -6.16 -11.83
CA LEU A 127 1.85 -7.54 -11.94
C LEU A 127 0.74 -8.53 -12.30
N VAL A 128 -0.44 -8.40 -11.72
CA VAL A 128 -1.63 -9.20 -12.06
C VAL A 128 -2.01 -8.99 -13.52
N MET A 129 -2.02 -7.73 -13.99
CA MET A 129 -2.26 -7.42 -15.40
C MET A 129 -1.21 -8.05 -16.31
N THR A 130 0.06 -8.05 -15.91
CA THR A 130 1.13 -8.66 -16.71
C THR A 130 1.01 -10.19 -16.75
N ALA A 131 0.73 -10.82 -15.61
CA ALA A 131 0.58 -12.27 -15.50
C ALA A 131 -0.72 -12.79 -16.15
N GLY A 132 -1.77 -11.97 -16.23
CA GLY A 132 -3.04 -12.29 -16.88
C GLY A 132 -3.10 -11.73 -18.31
N GLY A 133 -3.38 -10.43 -18.43
CA GLY A 133 -3.56 -9.75 -19.71
C GLY A 133 -2.33 -9.77 -20.61
N GLY A 134 -1.12 -9.63 -20.02
CA GLY A 134 0.13 -9.72 -20.77
C GLY A 134 0.36 -11.11 -21.36
N VAL A 135 0.22 -12.16 -20.54
CA VAL A 135 0.36 -13.56 -21.02
C VAL A 135 -0.72 -13.88 -22.06
N MET A 136 -1.97 -13.51 -21.80
CA MET A 136 -3.07 -13.70 -22.73
C MET A 136 -2.79 -13.03 -24.07
N SER A 137 -2.45 -11.73 -24.08
CA SER A 137 -2.19 -11.00 -25.34
C SER A 137 -0.98 -11.54 -26.10
N ALA A 138 0.09 -11.96 -25.40
CA ALA A 138 1.25 -12.54 -26.04
C ALA A 138 0.92 -13.87 -26.74
N VAL A 139 0.18 -14.74 -26.06
CA VAL A 139 -0.19 -16.07 -26.59
C VAL A 139 -1.23 -15.94 -27.69
N ASP A 140 -2.29 -15.15 -27.47
CA ASP A 140 -3.37 -14.95 -28.43
C ASP A 140 -2.86 -14.32 -29.73
N ALA A 141 -2.12 -13.22 -29.62
CA ALA A 141 -1.55 -12.57 -30.81
C ALA A 141 -0.59 -13.49 -31.58
N SER A 142 0.27 -14.24 -30.87
CA SER A 142 1.21 -15.15 -31.53
C SER A 142 0.50 -16.34 -32.20
N LEU A 143 -0.42 -16.97 -31.47
CA LEU A 143 -1.14 -18.16 -32.03
C LEU A 143 -2.05 -17.76 -33.17
N THR A 144 -2.83 -16.69 -33.03
CA THR A 144 -3.71 -16.19 -34.11
C THR A 144 -2.89 -15.81 -35.34
N ALA A 145 -1.78 -15.07 -35.19
CA ALA A 145 -0.92 -14.73 -36.31
C ALA A 145 -0.34 -15.97 -36.99
N ILE A 146 0.23 -16.91 -36.22
CA ILE A 146 0.85 -18.14 -36.78
C ILE A 146 -0.18 -18.99 -37.50
N VAL A 147 -1.32 -19.28 -36.85
CA VAL A 147 -2.35 -20.17 -37.42
C VAL A 147 -2.99 -19.55 -38.66
N THR A 148 -3.31 -18.23 -38.59
CA THR A 148 -3.90 -17.52 -39.75
C THR A 148 -2.93 -17.43 -40.91
N LEU A 149 -1.67 -17.04 -40.68
CA LEU A 149 -0.65 -16.99 -41.73
C LEU A 149 -0.40 -18.37 -42.34
N PHE A 150 -0.27 -19.41 -41.52
CA PHE A 150 -0.10 -20.77 -41.99
C PHE A 150 -1.25 -21.19 -42.92
N THR A 151 -2.49 -20.88 -42.51
CA THR A 151 -3.67 -21.23 -43.33
C THR A 151 -3.69 -20.42 -44.65
N MET A 152 -3.36 -19.13 -44.59
CA MET A 152 -3.28 -18.30 -45.80
C MET A 152 -2.20 -18.79 -46.77
N PHE A 153 -1.02 -19.20 -46.28
CA PHE A 153 0.08 -19.69 -47.10
C PHE A 153 -0.14 -21.09 -47.65
N VAL A 154 -0.69 -22.02 -46.86
CA VAL A 154 -0.74 -23.45 -47.20
C VAL A 154 -2.08 -23.84 -47.80
N VAL A 155 -3.19 -23.28 -47.27
CA VAL A 155 -4.55 -23.69 -47.65
C VAL A 155 -5.14 -22.83 -48.76
N LEU A 156 -4.77 -21.54 -48.84
CA LEU A 156 -5.24 -20.63 -49.86
C LEU A 156 -4.17 -20.45 -50.95
N ASP A 157 -3.53 -19.30 -51.03
CA ASP A 157 -2.48 -19.03 -52.02
C ASP A 157 -1.32 -18.26 -51.40
N TRP A 158 -0.10 -18.82 -51.50
CA TRP A 158 1.09 -18.23 -50.93
C TRP A 158 1.53 -16.92 -51.63
N ARG A 159 1.30 -16.82 -52.96
CA ARG A 159 1.67 -15.63 -53.78
C ARG A 159 0.82 -14.44 -53.37
N LEU A 160 -0.51 -14.68 -53.26
CA LEU A 160 -1.45 -13.64 -52.82
C LEU A 160 -1.14 -13.22 -51.38
N THR A 161 -0.79 -14.18 -50.51
CA THR A 161 -0.43 -13.90 -49.12
C THR A 161 0.79 -13.00 -49.03
N LEU A 162 1.86 -13.26 -49.78
CA LEU A 162 3.06 -12.39 -49.77
C LEU A 162 2.76 -10.96 -50.21
N ILE A 163 1.92 -10.79 -51.24
CA ILE A 163 1.54 -9.46 -51.73
C ILE A 163 0.66 -8.72 -50.71
N ALA A 164 -0.31 -9.43 -50.14
CA ALA A 164 -1.24 -8.86 -49.18
C ALA A 164 -0.56 -8.39 -47.86
N ILE A 165 0.48 -9.11 -47.44
CA ILE A 165 1.21 -8.79 -46.20
C ILE A 165 2.22 -7.65 -46.40
N LEU A 166 2.63 -7.33 -47.63
CA LEU A 166 3.67 -6.36 -47.93
C LEU A 166 3.48 -5.00 -47.24
N PRO A 167 2.26 -4.40 -47.13
CA PRO A 167 2.06 -3.13 -46.40
C PRO A 167 2.18 -3.24 -44.87
N LEU A 168 1.99 -4.43 -44.25
CA LEU A 168 1.90 -4.59 -42.81
C LEU A 168 3.21 -4.28 -42.07
N PRO A 169 4.42 -4.62 -42.53
CA PRO A 169 5.67 -4.18 -41.93
C PRO A 169 5.82 -2.65 -41.91
N PHE A 170 5.39 -1.97 -42.96
CA PHE A 170 5.42 -0.50 -43.00
C PHE A 170 4.42 0.11 -42.02
N MET A 171 3.25 -0.50 -41.83
CA MET A 171 2.31 -0.16 -40.77
C MET A 171 2.98 -0.28 -39.40
N ALA A 172 3.66 -1.41 -39.11
CA ALA A 172 4.35 -1.62 -37.84
C ALA A 172 5.46 -0.58 -37.58
N MET A 173 6.21 -0.21 -38.60
CA MET A 173 7.23 0.85 -38.51
C MET A 173 6.58 2.23 -38.25
N GLY A 174 5.53 2.57 -38.98
CA GLY A 174 4.79 3.81 -38.83
C GLY A 174 4.13 3.95 -37.46
N THR A 175 3.42 2.90 -36.99
CA THR A 175 2.80 2.89 -35.66
C THR A 175 3.85 2.95 -34.54
N SER A 176 5.01 2.33 -34.69
CA SER A 176 6.12 2.45 -33.76
C SER A 176 6.69 3.88 -33.70
N ALA A 177 6.86 4.52 -34.85
CA ALA A 177 7.34 5.91 -34.90
C ALA A 177 6.33 6.91 -34.29
N LEU A 178 5.04 6.71 -34.60
CA LEU A 178 3.95 7.49 -34.01
C LEU A 178 3.85 7.23 -32.50
N GLY A 179 4.02 5.99 -32.06
CA GLY A 179 4.03 5.59 -30.65
C GLY A 179 5.10 6.33 -29.85
N ARG A 180 6.31 6.49 -30.36
CA ARG A 180 7.36 7.28 -29.69
C ARG A 180 6.98 8.74 -29.52
N ARG A 181 6.36 9.36 -30.54
CA ARG A 181 5.89 10.76 -30.47
C ARG A 181 4.72 10.92 -29.49
N ASN A 182 3.78 9.98 -29.55
CA ASN A 182 2.64 9.95 -28.62
C ASN A 182 3.12 9.79 -27.16
N HIS A 183 4.09 8.91 -26.91
CA HIS A 183 4.67 8.72 -25.57
C HIS A 183 5.31 10.00 -25.02
N ALA A 184 6.06 10.74 -25.85
CA ALA A 184 6.66 12.01 -25.45
C ALA A 184 5.59 13.08 -25.14
N ALA A 185 4.53 13.17 -25.97
CA ALA A 185 3.42 14.09 -25.75
C ALA A 185 2.62 13.71 -24.49
N PHE A 186 2.34 12.42 -24.29
CA PHE A 186 1.66 11.91 -23.11
C PHE A 186 2.45 12.17 -21.82
N LYS A 187 3.78 11.99 -21.83
CA LYS A 187 4.65 12.34 -20.70
C LYS A 187 4.53 13.81 -20.32
N SER A 188 4.59 14.71 -21.32
CA SER A 188 4.42 16.16 -21.10
C SER A 188 3.03 16.51 -20.55
N SER A 189 1.98 15.83 -21.03
CA SER A 189 0.61 15.95 -20.51
C SER A 189 0.52 15.50 -19.05
N GLN A 190 1.14 14.38 -18.71
CA GLN A 190 1.17 13.87 -17.34
C GLN A 190 1.92 14.80 -16.37
N GLU A 191 3.02 15.41 -16.83
CA GLU A 191 3.75 16.40 -16.04
C GLU A 191 2.91 17.66 -15.76
N ALA A 192 2.16 18.13 -16.76
CA ALA A 192 1.25 19.26 -16.59
C ALA A 192 0.10 18.91 -15.64
N PHE A 193 -0.49 17.73 -15.77
CA PHE A 193 -1.54 17.24 -14.88
C PHE A 193 -1.06 17.09 -13.44
N SER A 194 0.17 16.63 -13.23
CA SER A 194 0.79 16.57 -11.90
C SER A 194 0.94 17.97 -11.28
N LYS A 195 1.34 18.97 -12.06
CA LYS A 195 1.41 20.37 -11.60
C LYS A 195 0.03 20.91 -11.20
N LEU A 196 -1.00 20.62 -12.01
CA LEU A 196 -2.38 20.99 -11.71
C LEU A 196 -2.85 20.35 -10.39
N ASN A 197 -2.60 19.06 -10.20
CA ASN A 197 -2.98 18.37 -8.96
C ASN A 197 -2.29 18.96 -7.72
N ASN A 198 -1.00 19.28 -7.83
CA ASN A 198 -0.27 19.93 -6.73
C ASN A 198 -0.87 21.30 -6.41
N HIS A 199 -1.20 22.10 -7.44
CA HIS A 199 -1.85 23.39 -7.29
C HIS A 199 -3.22 23.26 -6.59
N VAL A 200 -4.05 22.32 -7.04
CA VAL A 200 -5.36 22.04 -6.40
C VAL A 200 -5.19 21.60 -4.94
N GLN A 201 -4.24 20.70 -4.67
CA GLN A 201 -3.97 20.25 -3.31
C GLN A 201 -3.56 21.39 -2.39
N GLU A 202 -2.70 22.29 -2.87
CA GLU A 202 -2.26 23.48 -2.13
C GLU A 202 -3.43 24.43 -1.90
N ALA A 203 -4.21 24.75 -2.93
CA ALA A 203 -5.38 25.62 -2.86
C ALA A 203 -6.45 25.11 -1.89
N VAL A 204 -6.76 23.78 -1.93
CA VAL A 204 -7.74 23.17 -1.04
C VAL A 204 -7.22 23.13 0.41
N SER A 205 -5.96 22.80 0.60
CA SER A 205 -5.34 22.80 1.94
C SER A 205 -5.29 24.21 2.55
N GLY A 206 -5.01 25.22 1.71
CA GLY A 206 -4.95 26.64 2.07
C GLY A 206 -6.27 27.39 1.99
N ILE A 207 -7.42 26.73 1.73
CA ILE A 207 -8.69 27.40 1.41
C ILE A 207 -9.14 28.41 2.48
N LYS A 208 -8.88 28.13 3.74
CA LYS A 208 -9.21 29.07 4.84
C LYS A 208 -8.41 30.36 4.72
N VAL A 209 -7.12 30.26 4.34
CA VAL A 209 -6.23 31.41 4.15
C VAL A 209 -6.69 32.20 2.93
N THR A 210 -6.91 31.54 1.79
CA THR A 210 -7.42 32.17 0.56
C THR A 210 -8.70 32.97 0.81
N LYS A 211 -9.65 32.40 1.58
CA LYS A 211 -10.91 33.07 1.95
C LYS A 211 -10.69 34.21 2.94
N SER A 212 -9.81 34.06 3.93
CA SER A 212 -9.55 35.10 4.93
C SER A 212 -8.91 36.36 4.33
N PHE A 213 -8.11 36.20 3.27
CA PHE A 213 -7.44 37.32 2.60
C PHE A 213 -8.18 37.82 1.35
N GLY A 214 -9.36 37.26 1.02
CA GLY A 214 -10.12 37.68 -0.16
C GLY A 214 -9.41 37.37 -1.50
N TYR A 215 -8.54 36.34 -1.55
CA TYR A 215 -7.66 36.06 -2.67
C TYR A 215 -8.27 35.08 -3.70
N GLN A 216 -9.60 34.86 -3.66
CA GLN A 216 -10.29 33.83 -4.46
C GLN A 216 -10.18 34.08 -5.98
N GLU A 217 -10.32 35.35 -6.42
CA GLU A 217 -10.28 35.68 -7.86
C GLU A 217 -8.89 35.43 -8.47
N ALA A 218 -7.84 35.80 -7.74
CA ALA A 218 -6.46 35.55 -8.16
C ALA A 218 -6.15 34.05 -8.22
N GLU A 219 -6.64 33.28 -7.27
CA GLU A 219 -6.49 31.82 -7.22
C GLU A 219 -7.19 31.15 -8.41
N VAL A 220 -8.42 31.59 -8.73
CA VAL A 220 -9.16 31.10 -9.91
C VAL A 220 -8.43 31.46 -11.22
N ALA A 221 -7.83 32.62 -11.31
CA ALA A 221 -7.04 33.02 -12.49
C ALA A 221 -5.77 32.17 -12.65
N ALA A 222 -5.05 31.89 -11.54
CA ALA A 222 -3.87 31.01 -11.53
C ALA A 222 -4.22 29.57 -11.90
N PHE A 223 -5.33 29.07 -11.37
CA PHE A 223 -5.86 27.76 -11.73
C PHE A 223 -6.22 27.68 -13.22
N ALA A 224 -6.90 28.70 -13.76
CA ALA A 224 -7.28 28.74 -15.16
C ALA A 224 -6.06 28.65 -16.08
N GLN A 225 -4.97 29.35 -15.75
CA GLN A 225 -3.73 29.30 -16.52
C GLN A 225 -3.10 27.89 -16.50
N THR A 226 -3.04 27.26 -15.31
CA THR A 226 -2.49 25.89 -15.17
C THR A 226 -3.35 24.88 -15.90
N ASN A 227 -4.68 25.04 -15.84
CA ASN A 227 -5.64 24.18 -16.52
C ASN A 227 -5.55 24.32 -18.05
N GLN A 228 -5.29 25.53 -18.56
CA GLN A 228 -5.06 25.78 -20.00
C GLN A 228 -3.80 25.04 -20.49
N ASP A 229 -2.70 25.05 -19.72
CA ASP A 229 -1.48 24.29 -20.06
C ASP A 229 -1.76 22.79 -20.16
N VAL A 230 -2.55 22.27 -19.21
CA VAL A 230 -2.99 20.84 -19.24
C VAL A 230 -3.81 20.57 -20.49
N PHE A 231 -4.77 21.44 -20.84
CA PHE A 231 -5.60 21.29 -22.03
C PHE A 231 -4.77 21.23 -23.29
N GLU A 232 -3.82 22.17 -23.49
CA GLU A 232 -2.98 22.23 -24.68
C GLU A 232 -2.10 20.96 -24.84
N LYS A 233 -1.51 20.49 -23.74
CA LYS A 233 -0.67 19.29 -23.75
C LYS A 233 -1.49 18.02 -23.96
N ASN A 234 -2.67 17.93 -23.33
CA ASN A 234 -3.62 16.84 -23.58
C ASN A 234 -4.08 16.82 -25.04
N MET A 235 -4.40 18.00 -25.61
CA MET A 235 -4.80 18.10 -27.01
C MET A 235 -3.69 17.64 -27.96
N ARG A 236 -2.42 17.98 -27.63
CA ARG A 236 -1.28 17.49 -28.41
C ARG A 236 -1.13 15.96 -28.34
N ALA A 237 -1.29 15.36 -27.16
CA ALA A 237 -1.27 13.90 -27.01
C ALA A 237 -2.46 13.26 -27.76
N ALA A 238 -3.66 13.83 -27.64
CA ALA A 238 -4.85 13.39 -28.33
C ALA A 238 -4.70 13.40 -29.86
N LYS A 239 -4.06 14.45 -30.43
CA LYS A 239 -3.75 14.53 -31.88
C LYS A 239 -2.88 13.36 -32.34
N PHE A 240 -1.82 13.01 -31.61
CA PHE A 240 -0.99 11.85 -31.96
C PHE A 240 -1.76 10.54 -31.80
N ASN A 241 -2.56 10.43 -30.73
CA ASN A 241 -3.37 9.24 -30.51
C ASN A 241 -4.42 9.04 -31.63
N ALA A 242 -5.08 10.11 -32.05
CA ALA A 242 -6.08 10.08 -33.12
C ALA A 242 -5.50 9.69 -34.50
N LEU A 243 -4.19 9.75 -34.70
CA LEU A 243 -3.54 9.33 -35.95
C LEU A 243 -3.32 7.82 -36.05
N PHE A 244 -3.47 7.05 -34.95
CA PHE A 244 -3.26 5.60 -34.99
C PHE A 244 -4.27 4.90 -35.89
N ASP A 245 -5.56 5.20 -35.72
CA ASP A 245 -6.62 4.53 -36.49
C ASP A 245 -6.56 4.85 -37.98
N PRO A 246 -6.47 6.11 -38.44
CA PRO A 246 -6.32 6.43 -39.85
C PRO A 246 -5.07 5.80 -40.48
N MET A 247 -3.94 5.78 -39.75
CA MET A 247 -2.73 5.16 -40.27
C MET A 247 -2.90 3.64 -40.42
N THR A 248 -3.46 2.97 -39.42
CA THR A 248 -3.76 1.53 -39.47
C THR A 248 -4.71 1.23 -40.63
N LEU A 249 -5.83 1.97 -40.74
CA LEU A 249 -6.80 1.80 -41.82
C LEU A 249 -6.19 2.03 -43.20
N THR A 250 -5.26 2.96 -43.36
CA THR A 250 -4.59 3.22 -44.64
C THR A 250 -3.76 2.01 -45.08
N PHE A 251 -2.94 1.45 -44.21
CA PHE A 251 -2.11 0.28 -44.59
C PHE A 251 -2.94 -0.99 -44.75
N VAL A 252 -3.93 -1.22 -43.91
CA VAL A 252 -4.87 -2.34 -44.04
C VAL A 252 -5.68 -2.18 -45.33
N GLY A 253 -6.18 -0.99 -45.63
CA GLY A 253 -6.86 -0.67 -46.87
C GLY A 253 -5.99 -0.92 -48.11
N LEU A 254 -4.69 -0.54 -48.05
CA LEU A 254 -3.74 -0.85 -49.12
C LEU A 254 -3.57 -2.38 -49.30
N SER A 255 -3.51 -3.13 -48.18
CA SER A 255 -3.49 -4.61 -48.25
C SER A 255 -4.76 -5.16 -48.93
N TYR A 256 -5.94 -4.60 -48.62
CA TYR A 256 -7.18 -4.97 -49.28
C TYR A 256 -7.18 -4.64 -50.77
N VAL A 257 -6.74 -3.44 -51.14
CA VAL A 257 -6.65 -3.05 -52.56
C VAL A 257 -5.73 -4.00 -53.34
N LEU A 258 -4.53 -4.28 -52.78
CA LEU A 258 -3.61 -5.24 -53.40
C LEU A 258 -4.22 -6.66 -53.51
N THR A 259 -4.89 -7.11 -52.46
CA THR A 259 -5.57 -8.40 -52.43
C THR A 259 -6.68 -8.47 -53.49
N LEU A 260 -7.52 -7.43 -53.60
CA LEU A 260 -8.61 -7.39 -54.60
C LEU A 260 -8.08 -7.33 -56.02
N LEU A 261 -7.04 -6.53 -56.28
CA LEU A 261 -6.45 -6.43 -57.61
C LEU A 261 -5.80 -7.74 -58.07
N VAL A 262 -4.92 -8.32 -57.26
CA VAL A 262 -4.18 -9.53 -57.64
C VAL A 262 -5.08 -10.77 -57.53
N GLY A 263 -5.90 -10.86 -56.47
CA GLY A 263 -6.86 -11.97 -56.34
C GLY A 263 -7.93 -11.96 -57.43
N GLY A 264 -8.41 -10.77 -57.85
CA GLY A 264 -9.29 -10.64 -59.03
C GLY A 264 -8.65 -11.14 -60.31
N LEU A 265 -7.35 -10.88 -60.51
CA LEU A 265 -6.59 -11.46 -61.63
C LEU A 265 -6.49 -13.00 -61.51
N PHE A 266 -6.31 -13.54 -60.31
CA PHE A 266 -6.28 -15.00 -60.09
C PHE A 266 -7.66 -15.62 -60.31
N ILE A 267 -8.75 -14.97 -59.89
CA ILE A 267 -10.11 -15.40 -60.18
C ILE A 267 -10.37 -15.40 -61.70
N SER A 268 -9.99 -14.37 -62.44
CA SER A 268 -10.17 -14.31 -63.90
C SER A 268 -9.39 -15.38 -64.66
N ARG A 269 -8.33 -15.94 -64.05
CA ARG A 269 -7.55 -17.06 -64.58
C ARG A 269 -8.04 -18.42 -64.10
N GLY A 270 -9.05 -18.48 -63.28
CA GLY A 270 -9.53 -19.72 -62.66
C GLY A 270 -8.59 -20.34 -61.62
N GLU A 271 -7.63 -19.56 -61.11
CA GLU A 271 -6.66 -20.01 -60.08
C GLU A 271 -7.19 -19.83 -58.64
N LEU A 272 -8.25 -19.03 -58.45
CA LEU A 272 -8.89 -18.76 -57.17
C LEU A 272 -10.40 -18.66 -57.35
N THR A 273 -11.19 -19.04 -56.36
CA THR A 273 -12.64 -18.84 -56.34
C THR A 273 -13.06 -17.55 -55.66
N ILE A 274 -14.31 -17.11 -55.86
CA ILE A 274 -14.85 -15.92 -55.20
C ILE A 274 -14.92 -16.16 -53.67
N GLY A 275 -15.32 -17.36 -53.25
CA GLY A 275 -15.41 -17.73 -51.84
C GLY A 275 -14.04 -17.81 -51.16
N GLU A 276 -13.03 -18.29 -51.87
CA GLU A 276 -11.64 -18.29 -51.37
C GLU A 276 -11.13 -16.85 -51.20
N MET A 277 -11.50 -15.95 -52.11
CA MET A 277 -11.17 -14.53 -52.00
C MET A 277 -11.80 -13.88 -50.77
N VAL A 278 -13.07 -14.11 -50.47
CA VAL A 278 -13.78 -13.61 -49.27
C VAL A 278 -13.15 -14.20 -48.02
N THR A 279 -12.84 -15.49 -48.04
CA THR A 279 -12.11 -16.14 -46.93
C THR A 279 -10.76 -15.48 -46.68
N PHE A 280 -10.01 -15.18 -47.74
CA PHE A 280 -8.69 -14.55 -47.67
C PHE A 280 -8.76 -13.15 -47.08
N VAL A 281 -9.70 -12.30 -47.51
CA VAL A 281 -9.92 -10.95 -46.96
C VAL A 281 -10.25 -11.01 -45.48
N THR A 282 -11.09 -11.95 -45.07
CA THR A 282 -11.46 -12.12 -43.66
C THR A 282 -10.26 -12.58 -42.81
N TYR A 283 -9.41 -13.47 -43.32
CA TYR A 283 -8.17 -13.87 -42.64
C TYR A 283 -7.16 -12.72 -42.57
N LEU A 284 -7.08 -11.88 -43.60
CA LEU A 284 -6.24 -10.70 -43.56
C LEU A 284 -6.67 -9.73 -42.43
N ASP A 285 -7.97 -9.55 -42.22
CA ASP A 285 -8.52 -8.75 -41.12
C ASP A 285 -8.13 -9.30 -39.74
N MET A 286 -8.11 -10.62 -39.61
CA MET A 286 -7.71 -11.30 -38.37
C MET A 286 -6.24 -11.05 -37.98
N LEU A 287 -5.37 -10.63 -38.93
CA LEU A 287 -3.96 -10.28 -38.65
C LEU A 287 -3.78 -8.88 -38.06
N VAL A 288 -4.79 -8.02 -38.15
CA VAL A 288 -4.70 -6.62 -37.63
C VAL A 288 -4.50 -6.59 -36.13
N TRP A 289 -5.31 -7.36 -35.41
CA TRP A 289 -5.25 -7.43 -33.94
C TRP A 289 -3.88 -7.88 -33.38
N PRO A 290 -3.25 -8.97 -33.86
CA PRO A 290 -1.92 -9.38 -33.42
C PRO A 290 -0.86 -8.30 -33.53
N LEU A 291 -0.90 -7.49 -34.59
CA LEU A 291 0.05 -6.40 -34.79
C LEU A 291 -0.15 -5.26 -33.79
N GLN A 292 -1.40 -4.92 -33.46
CA GLN A 292 -1.71 -3.91 -32.45
C GLN A 292 -1.39 -4.38 -31.02
N ALA A 293 -1.62 -5.67 -30.74
CA ALA A 293 -1.39 -6.27 -29.43
C ALA A 293 0.09 -6.23 -29.00
N MET A 294 1.05 -6.19 -29.94
CA MET A 294 2.48 -6.07 -29.61
C MET A 294 2.81 -4.77 -28.87
N GLY A 295 2.20 -3.65 -29.27
CA GLY A 295 2.37 -2.36 -28.59
C GLY A 295 1.82 -2.37 -27.16
N PHE A 296 0.63 -2.94 -26.98
CA PHE A 296 0.02 -3.15 -25.67
C PHE A 296 0.88 -4.03 -24.76
N LEU A 297 1.36 -5.15 -25.29
CA LEU A 297 2.20 -6.11 -24.56
C LEU A 297 3.48 -5.47 -24.04
N PHE A 298 4.15 -4.65 -24.87
CA PHE A 298 5.36 -3.95 -24.45
C PHE A 298 5.09 -3.04 -23.24
N ASN A 299 4.02 -2.24 -23.28
CA ASN A 299 3.64 -1.36 -22.17
C ASN A 299 3.30 -2.12 -20.88
N VAL A 300 2.57 -3.23 -21.00
CA VAL A 300 2.19 -4.06 -19.85
C VAL A 300 3.43 -4.70 -19.21
N ILE A 301 4.34 -5.25 -20.01
CA ILE A 301 5.59 -5.84 -19.49
C ILE A 301 6.47 -4.78 -18.86
N GLN A 302 6.61 -3.60 -19.45
CA GLN A 302 7.42 -2.51 -18.91
C GLN A 302 6.90 -2.06 -17.54
N ARG A 303 5.60 -1.79 -17.42
CA ARG A 303 4.98 -1.42 -16.13
C ARG A 303 5.13 -2.53 -15.10
N GLY A 304 4.86 -3.77 -15.49
CA GLY A 304 5.04 -4.91 -14.60
C GLY A 304 6.48 -5.07 -14.13
N SER A 305 7.48 -4.82 -14.99
CA SER A 305 8.89 -4.89 -14.59
C SER A 305 9.26 -3.87 -13.52
N VAL A 306 8.85 -2.61 -13.70
CA VAL A 306 9.10 -1.53 -12.73
C VAL A 306 8.38 -1.83 -11.40
N SER A 307 7.12 -2.26 -11.47
CA SER A 307 6.35 -2.60 -10.25
C SER A 307 6.95 -3.81 -9.51
N TYR A 308 7.47 -4.80 -10.24
CA TYR A 308 8.17 -5.93 -9.63
C TYR A 308 9.43 -5.49 -8.89
N GLU A 309 10.26 -4.65 -9.51
CA GLU A 309 11.49 -4.13 -8.90
C GLU A 309 11.21 -3.36 -7.61
N ARG A 310 10.14 -2.57 -7.57
CA ARG A 310 9.73 -1.86 -6.35
C ARG A 310 9.31 -2.82 -5.24
N ILE A 311 8.46 -3.81 -5.57
CA ILE A 311 8.02 -4.81 -4.59
C ILE A 311 9.21 -5.67 -4.12
N ASP A 312 10.08 -6.10 -5.02
CA ASP A 312 11.27 -6.91 -4.72
C ASP A 312 12.24 -6.14 -3.80
N SER A 313 12.49 -4.85 -4.11
CA SER A 313 13.33 -3.98 -3.28
C SER A 313 12.74 -3.72 -1.89
N LEU A 314 11.40 -3.66 -1.79
CA LEU A 314 10.72 -3.47 -0.51
C LEU A 314 10.78 -4.75 0.34
N LEU A 315 10.55 -5.91 -0.27
CA LEU A 315 10.65 -7.22 0.39
C LEU A 315 12.11 -7.60 0.75
N ALA A 316 13.09 -6.99 0.12
CA ALA A 316 14.50 -7.18 0.42
C ALA A 316 14.99 -6.32 1.61
N GLN A 317 14.17 -5.40 2.11
CA GLN A 317 14.52 -4.64 3.32
C GLN A 317 14.51 -5.56 4.53
N GLU A 318 15.52 -5.46 5.35
CA GLU A 318 15.59 -6.20 6.61
C GLU A 318 15.20 -5.29 7.78
N SER A 319 14.71 -5.89 8.85
CA SER A 319 14.43 -5.15 10.09
C SER A 319 15.72 -4.75 10.76
N ASP A 320 15.81 -3.50 11.24
CA ASP A 320 16.95 -3.02 12.01
C ASP A 320 17.06 -3.75 13.38
N ILE A 321 15.97 -4.39 13.82
CA ILE A 321 15.93 -5.16 15.06
C ILE A 321 16.06 -6.65 14.73
N VAL A 322 17.15 -7.24 15.17
CA VAL A 322 17.44 -8.67 14.99
C VAL A 322 17.24 -9.40 16.31
N GLU A 323 16.45 -10.45 16.32
CA GLU A 323 16.32 -11.31 17.50
C GLU A 323 17.59 -12.14 17.71
N ALA A 324 17.89 -12.41 18.98
CA ALA A 324 19.01 -13.28 19.33
C ALA A 324 18.81 -14.69 18.73
N ALA A 325 19.88 -15.30 18.23
CA ALA A 325 19.85 -16.66 17.67
C ALA A 325 19.39 -17.70 18.71
N HIS A 326 19.73 -17.48 19.98
CA HIS A 326 19.35 -18.30 21.11
C HIS A 326 18.79 -17.40 22.22
N PRO A 327 17.51 -16.97 22.11
CA PRO A 327 16.91 -16.11 23.10
C PRO A 327 16.76 -16.83 24.45
N LEU A 328 16.83 -16.06 25.53
CA LEU A 328 16.62 -16.56 26.88
C LEU A 328 15.20 -17.14 27.01
N PRO A 329 15.04 -18.29 27.69
CA PRO A 329 13.78 -19.04 27.69
C PRO A 329 12.66 -18.40 28.51
N SER A 330 13.00 -17.54 29.48
CA SER A 330 12.03 -16.82 30.31
C SER A 330 12.56 -15.45 30.68
N ILE A 331 11.66 -14.49 30.82
CA ILE A 331 11.94 -13.18 31.36
C ILE A 331 11.35 -13.13 32.76
N GLN A 332 12.17 -12.82 33.76
CA GLN A 332 11.70 -12.42 35.06
C GLN A 332 11.66 -10.89 35.13
N ASN A 333 10.67 -10.35 35.82
CA ASN A 333 10.64 -8.92 36.06
C ASN A 333 11.60 -8.62 37.21
N GLY A 334 12.76 -8.13 36.87
CA GLY A 334 13.83 -7.72 37.79
C GLY A 334 14.15 -6.25 37.71
N ASP A 335 15.33 -5.90 38.21
CA ASP A 335 15.83 -4.52 38.17
C ASP A 335 16.16 -4.11 36.73
N LEU A 336 15.89 -2.85 36.43
CA LEU A 336 16.16 -2.25 35.13
C LEU A 336 17.41 -1.40 35.23
N VAL A 337 18.41 -1.66 34.41
CA VAL A 337 19.67 -0.91 34.40
C VAL A 337 19.91 -0.34 33.00
N TYR A 338 20.10 0.97 32.94
CA TYR A 338 20.50 1.68 31.73
C TYR A 338 21.98 2.04 31.83
N ALA A 339 22.78 1.58 30.88
CA ALA A 339 24.18 1.89 30.70
C ALA A 339 24.40 2.27 29.24
N ILE A 340 23.82 3.39 28.81
CA ILE A 340 23.87 3.88 27.44
C ILE A 340 25.07 4.80 27.30
N GLU A 341 26.05 4.41 26.51
CA GLU A 341 27.18 5.26 26.18
C GLU A 341 26.80 6.25 25.09
N ARG A 342 26.11 5.77 24.03
CA ARG A 342 25.68 6.59 22.89
C ARG A 342 24.51 5.97 22.15
N PHE A 343 23.61 6.86 21.68
CA PHE A 343 22.58 6.54 20.71
C PHE A 343 22.35 7.72 19.76
N SER A 344 22.21 7.44 18.45
CA SER A 344 22.03 8.45 17.40
C SER A 344 20.86 8.11 16.48
N TYR A 345 20.13 9.13 16.03
CA TYR A 345 19.25 9.03 14.87
C TYR A 345 20.01 9.56 13.64
N ASP A 346 20.18 8.72 12.60
CA ASP A 346 20.74 9.13 11.31
C ASP A 346 22.03 9.99 11.39
N GLN A 347 22.97 9.67 12.27
CA GLN A 347 24.23 10.37 12.58
C GLN A 347 24.11 11.55 13.54
N GLN A 348 22.92 11.93 13.99
CA GLN A 348 22.76 12.94 15.03
C GLN A 348 22.71 12.28 16.41
N GLU A 349 23.72 12.53 17.22
CA GLU A 349 23.76 12.04 18.61
C GLU A 349 22.57 12.59 19.39
N THR A 350 21.78 11.68 19.95
CA THR A 350 20.53 12.02 20.66
C THR A 350 20.62 11.71 22.13
N LEU A 351 21.30 10.63 22.51
CA LEU A 351 21.54 10.28 23.91
C LEU A 351 23.01 9.95 24.11
N SER A 352 23.59 10.42 25.21
CA SER A 352 24.98 10.12 25.58
C SER A 352 25.16 10.02 27.10
N GLN A 353 25.98 9.05 27.51
CA GLN A 353 26.41 8.84 28.89
C GLN A 353 25.27 8.76 29.91
N LEU A 354 24.24 7.98 29.59
CA LEU A 354 23.11 7.74 30.50
C LEU A 354 23.36 6.49 31.33
N ASN A 355 23.52 6.68 32.66
CA ASN A 355 23.73 5.57 33.57
C ASN A 355 22.84 5.74 34.81
N PHE A 356 21.87 4.81 34.96
CA PHE A 356 21.01 4.77 36.14
C PHE A 356 20.38 3.37 36.30
N SER A 357 19.87 3.08 37.49
CA SER A 357 19.17 1.84 37.76
C SER A 357 17.84 2.10 38.44
N LEU A 358 16.85 1.27 38.13
CA LEU A 358 15.52 1.29 38.72
C LEU A 358 15.21 -0.09 39.28
N LYS A 359 14.96 -0.18 40.56
CA LYS A 359 14.60 -1.47 41.18
C LYS A 359 13.19 -1.88 40.80
N LYS A 360 12.96 -3.18 40.80
CA LYS A 360 11.61 -3.73 40.59
C LYS A 360 10.61 -3.07 41.55
N GLY A 361 9.46 -2.63 41.04
CA GLY A 361 8.38 -2.03 41.81
C GLY A 361 8.53 -0.54 42.09
N GLN A 362 9.63 0.10 41.64
CA GLN A 362 9.81 1.54 41.74
C GLN A 362 9.14 2.31 40.61
N THR A 363 8.82 3.56 40.89
CA THR A 363 8.33 4.54 39.92
C THR A 363 9.46 5.46 39.50
N LEU A 364 9.70 5.57 38.17
CA LEU A 364 10.64 6.48 37.55
C LEU A 364 9.88 7.67 36.91
N GLY A 365 10.20 8.88 37.33
CA GLY A 365 9.78 10.12 36.67
C GLY A 365 10.87 10.64 35.73
N ILE A 366 10.54 11.02 34.51
CA ILE A 366 11.50 11.58 33.53
C ILE A 366 10.95 12.94 33.07
N VAL A 367 11.70 13.99 33.29
CA VAL A 367 11.34 15.37 32.92
C VAL A 367 12.46 16.06 32.16
N GLY A 368 12.16 17.19 31.59
CA GLY A 368 13.12 18.03 30.88
C GLY A 368 12.48 18.75 29.68
N PRO A 369 13.20 19.66 29.03
CA PRO A 369 12.73 20.39 27.86
C PRO A 369 12.29 19.49 26.70
N THR A 370 11.48 20.03 25.79
CA THR A 370 11.16 19.35 24.55
C THR A 370 12.44 19.09 23.77
N GLY A 371 12.59 17.87 23.23
CA GLY A 371 13.80 17.47 22.51
C GLY A 371 14.95 16.98 23.39
N SER A 372 14.78 16.85 24.71
CA SER A 372 15.83 16.36 25.62
C SER A 372 16.11 14.86 25.53
N GLY A 373 15.32 14.07 24.78
CA GLY A 373 15.54 12.64 24.58
C GLY A 373 14.64 11.70 25.41
N LYS A 374 13.66 12.21 26.17
CA LYS A 374 12.75 11.41 27.03
C LYS A 374 12.07 10.25 26.30
N THR A 375 11.34 10.54 25.23
CA THR A 375 10.66 9.53 24.39
C THR A 375 11.66 8.57 23.75
N THR A 376 12.85 9.04 23.39
CA THR A 376 13.91 8.18 22.83
C THR A 376 14.36 7.13 23.83
N LEU A 377 14.54 7.52 25.09
CA LEU A 377 14.91 6.60 26.17
C LEU A 377 13.87 5.47 26.34
N LEU A 378 12.57 5.80 26.26
CA LEU A 378 11.49 4.81 26.32
C LEU A 378 11.45 3.90 25.10
N LYS A 379 11.67 4.44 23.90
CA LYS A 379 11.70 3.67 22.65
C LYS A 379 12.85 2.65 22.62
N LEU A 380 13.97 2.96 23.24
CA LEU A 380 15.08 2.00 23.40
C LEU A 380 14.71 0.85 24.34
N LEU A 381 13.98 1.11 25.43
CA LEU A 381 13.48 0.05 26.30
C LEU A 381 12.49 -0.87 25.60
N LEU A 382 11.59 -0.32 24.78
CA LEU A 382 10.65 -1.06 23.96
C LEU A 382 11.33 -1.81 22.79
N ARG A 383 12.65 -1.66 22.65
CA ARG A 383 13.40 -2.17 21.51
C ARG A 383 12.74 -1.80 20.18
N GLU A 384 12.34 -0.54 20.04
CA GLU A 384 12.01 0.02 18.72
C GLU A 384 13.28 0.30 17.92
N ARG A 385 14.40 0.52 18.61
CA ARG A 385 15.78 0.57 18.12
C ARG A 385 16.72 0.00 19.19
N ASP A 386 17.86 -0.51 18.78
CA ASP A 386 18.92 -0.92 19.70
C ASP A 386 19.90 0.26 19.92
N VAL A 387 20.61 0.29 21.06
CA VAL A 387 21.60 1.32 21.37
C VAL A 387 22.85 1.14 20.49
N ASP A 388 23.50 2.26 20.09
CA ASP A 388 24.74 2.23 19.30
C ASP A 388 25.92 1.71 20.13
N ALA A 389 26.01 2.16 21.39
CA ALA A 389 27.03 1.72 22.33
C ALA A 389 26.45 1.69 23.75
N GLY A 390 26.82 0.67 24.51
CA GLY A 390 26.26 0.40 25.83
C GLY A 390 25.16 -0.67 25.80
N SER A 391 24.35 -0.71 26.85
CA SER A 391 23.28 -1.71 26.99
C SER A 391 22.13 -1.20 27.87
N ILE A 392 20.97 -1.81 27.68
CA ILE A 392 19.85 -1.76 28.62
C ILE A 392 19.66 -3.20 29.10
N SER A 393 19.65 -3.41 30.41
CA SER A 393 19.43 -4.74 30.98
C SER A 393 18.21 -4.80 31.88
N LEU A 394 17.54 -5.95 31.84
CA LEU A 394 16.42 -6.30 32.70
C LEU A 394 16.77 -7.61 33.41
N ASP A 395 16.64 -7.66 34.73
CA ASP A 395 17.01 -8.82 35.55
C ASP A 395 18.45 -9.32 35.30
N GLY A 396 19.39 -8.37 35.14
CA GLY A 396 20.80 -8.64 34.93
C GLY A 396 21.18 -9.09 33.50
N HIS A 397 20.24 -9.20 32.59
CA HIS A 397 20.46 -9.62 31.21
C HIS A 397 20.15 -8.50 30.23
N ASP A 398 20.97 -8.33 29.20
CA ASP A 398 20.71 -7.38 28.12
C ASP A 398 19.38 -7.68 27.42
N ILE A 399 18.56 -6.64 27.21
CA ILE A 399 17.24 -6.78 26.57
C ILE A 399 17.33 -7.36 25.15
N ARG A 400 18.48 -7.26 24.49
CA ARG A 400 18.75 -7.83 23.17
C ARG A 400 18.77 -9.36 23.17
N ASN A 401 18.99 -9.98 24.34
CA ASN A 401 19.02 -11.44 24.50
C ASN A 401 17.64 -12.07 24.66
N TYR A 402 16.59 -11.29 24.80
CA TYR A 402 15.23 -11.80 24.92
C TYR A 402 14.51 -11.83 23.56
N ARG A 403 13.50 -12.71 23.43
CA ARG A 403 12.54 -12.60 22.31
C ARG A 403 11.77 -11.29 22.43
N LEU A 404 11.64 -10.60 21.32
CA LEU A 404 10.96 -9.30 21.28
C LEU A 404 9.52 -9.38 21.79
N LYS A 405 8.80 -10.47 21.44
CA LYS A 405 7.44 -10.73 21.92
C LYS A 405 7.40 -10.86 23.44
N ASP A 406 8.32 -11.62 24.04
CA ASP A 406 8.32 -11.88 25.47
C ASP A 406 8.70 -10.61 26.25
N LEU A 407 9.71 -9.86 25.77
CA LEU A 407 10.09 -8.58 26.35
C LEU A 407 8.91 -7.59 26.34
N ARG A 408 8.25 -7.42 25.21
CA ARG A 408 7.12 -6.49 25.07
C ARG A 408 5.87 -6.95 25.81
N SER A 409 5.69 -8.24 26.05
CA SER A 409 4.56 -8.74 26.85
C SER A 409 4.60 -8.34 28.32
N LEU A 410 5.78 -8.00 28.85
CA LEU A 410 5.93 -7.46 30.19
C LEU A 410 5.56 -5.99 30.29
N MET A 411 5.48 -5.29 29.15
CA MET A 411 5.37 -3.84 29.08
C MET A 411 3.99 -3.40 28.59
N GLY A 412 3.40 -2.45 29.29
CA GLY A 412 2.25 -1.67 28.82
C GLY A 412 2.73 -0.29 28.41
N TYR A 413 2.57 0.09 27.16
CA TYR A 413 3.04 1.37 26.67
C TYR A 413 1.88 2.27 26.22
N VAL A 414 1.88 3.48 26.70
CA VAL A 414 0.97 4.56 26.27
C VAL A 414 1.81 5.63 25.58
N PRO A 415 1.78 5.71 24.24
CA PRO A 415 2.55 6.71 23.51
C PRO A 415 1.96 8.12 23.65
N GLN A 416 2.76 9.13 23.33
CA GLN A 416 2.34 10.53 23.30
C GLN A 416 1.19 10.75 22.30
N ASP A 417 1.29 10.19 21.09
CA ASP A 417 0.24 10.20 20.08
C ASP A 417 -0.62 8.94 20.20
N GLN A 418 -1.84 9.09 20.72
CA GLN A 418 -2.73 7.96 20.95
C GLN A 418 -3.44 7.53 19.66
N ILE A 419 -3.28 6.26 19.30
CA ILE A 419 -4.00 5.64 18.19
C ILE A 419 -5.09 4.74 18.76
N LEU A 420 -6.34 5.03 18.39
CA LEU A 420 -7.48 4.16 18.59
C LEU A 420 -7.91 3.57 17.23
N PHE A 421 -8.27 2.32 17.26
CA PHE A 421 -8.71 1.59 16.08
C PHE A 421 -10.22 1.79 15.84
N ALA A 422 -10.66 1.69 14.59
CA ALA A 422 -12.06 1.76 14.20
C ALA A 422 -12.81 0.47 14.63
N MET A 423 -13.01 0.34 15.94
CA MET A 423 -13.72 -0.75 16.61
C MET A 423 -14.40 -0.23 17.88
N SER A 424 -15.10 -1.06 18.63
CA SER A 424 -15.74 -0.64 19.89
C SER A 424 -14.71 -0.13 20.92
N ILE A 425 -15.16 0.68 21.88
CA ILE A 425 -14.31 1.12 23.01
C ILE A 425 -13.85 -0.11 23.79
N ARG A 426 -14.73 -1.07 24.03
CA ARG A 426 -14.43 -2.37 24.65
C ARG A 426 -13.24 -3.05 23.96
N ASP A 427 -13.32 -3.22 22.62
CA ASP A 427 -12.28 -3.90 21.85
C ASP A 427 -10.98 -3.10 21.78
N ASN A 428 -11.07 -1.77 21.82
CA ASN A 428 -9.91 -0.91 21.97
C ASN A 428 -9.20 -1.13 23.30
N ILE A 429 -9.93 -1.27 24.41
CA ILE A 429 -9.32 -1.48 25.75
C ILE A 429 -8.71 -2.88 25.86
N ARG A 430 -9.39 -3.92 25.38
CA ARG A 430 -8.88 -5.31 25.40
C ARG A 430 -8.00 -5.69 24.21
N PHE A 431 -7.50 -4.71 23.46
CA PHE A 431 -6.72 -4.94 22.24
C PHE A 431 -5.48 -5.84 22.43
N ALA A 432 -4.80 -5.74 23.58
CA ALA A 432 -3.62 -6.53 23.87
C ALA A 432 -3.93 -8.03 24.12
N ASN A 433 -5.13 -8.32 24.62
CA ASN A 433 -5.62 -9.68 24.86
C ASN A 433 -7.16 -9.69 24.74
N PRO A 434 -7.73 -10.28 23.67
CA PRO A 434 -9.18 -10.36 23.47
C PRO A 434 -9.94 -11.09 24.58
N ASP A 435 -9.27 -11.93 25.36
CA ASP A 435 -9.87 -12.73 26.44
C ASP A 435 -10.01 -11.96 27.77
N ILE A 436 -9.60 -10.70 27.83
CA ILE A 436 -9.80 -9.84 29.02
C ILE A 436 -11.30 -9.72 29.31
N SER A 437 -11.69 -10.02 30.57
CA SER A 437 -13.08 -9.93 31.00
C SER A 437 -13.61 -8.50 30.98
N ASP A 438 -14.93 -8.35 30.83
CA ASP A 438 -15.59 -7.04 30.84
C ASP A 438 -15.40 -6.31 32.19
N ASP A 439 -15.28 -7.04 33.29
CA ASP A 439 -15.02 -6.46 34.60
C ASP A 439 -13.63 -5.80 34.67
N LEU A 440 -12.62 -6.42 34.06
CA LEU A 440 -11.28 -5.83 33.96
C LEU A 440 -11.27 -4.63 33.01
N VAL A 441 -12.02 -4.67 31.91
CA VAL A 441 -12.21 -3.51 31.01
C VAL A 441 -12.81 -2.33 31.77
N LYS A 442 -13.89 -2.57 32.54
CA LYS A 442 -14.55 -1.55 33.37
C LYS A 442 -13.59 -1.01 34.43
N LYS A 443 -12.91 -1.90 35.16
CA LYS A 443 -11.92 -1.51 36.18
C LYS A 443 -10.83 -0.62 35.59
N ALA A 444 -10.26 -0.98 34.44
CA ALA A 444 -9.24 -0.20 33.78
C ALA A 444 -9.77 1.19 33.34
N ALA A 445 -11.00 1.26 32.83
CA ALA A 445 -11.65 2.52 32.46
C ALA A 445 -11.94 3.41 33.70
N GLN A 446 -12.32 2.82 34.81
CA GLN A 446 -12.53 3.53 36.08
C GLN A 446 -11.22 4.08 36.63
N LEU A 447 -10.14 3.29 36.63
CA LEU A 447 -8.81 3.74 37.07
C LEU A 447 -8.31 4.94 36.28
N CYS A 448 -8.62 5.00 34.99
CA CYS A 448 -8.28 6.12 34.11
C CYS A 448 -9.33 7.26 34.12
N GLY A 449 -10.38 7.18 34.93
CA GLY A 449 -11.43 8.21 35.03
C GLY A 449 -12.19 8.44 33.72
N VAL A 450 -12.33 7.43 32.85
CA VAL A 450 -13.05 7.54 31.56
C VAL A 450 -14.35 6.75 31.54
N TYR A 451 -14.61 5.93 32.54
CA TYR A 451 -15.78 5.05 32.57
C TYR A 451 -17.11 5.81 32.56
N GLU A 452 -17.22 6.89 33.32
CA GLU A 452 -18.43 7.75 33.35
C GLU A 452 -18.69 8.39 31.97
N ASP A 453 -17.63 8.87 31.31
CA ASP A 453 -17.76 9.39 29.93
C ASP A 453 -18.27 8.31 28.97
N ILE A 454 -17.81 7.06 29.13
CA ILE A 454 -18.22 5.94 28.29
C ILE A 454 -19.68 5.56 28.58
N GLU A 455 -20.09 5.50 29.84
CA GLU A 455 -21.49 5.21 30.23
C GLU A 455 -22.47 6.27 29.72
N ALA A 456 -22.06 7.51 29.60
CA ALA A 456 -22.87 8.59 29.04
C ALA A 456 -23.04 8.49 27.51
N MET A 457 -22.29 7.63 26.83
CA MET A 457 -22.44 7.38 25.39
C MET A 457 -23.65 6.47 25.11
N PRO A 458 -24.36 6.63 23.97
CA PRO A 458 -25.57 5.86 23.68
C PRO A 458 -25.39 4.33 23.73
N GLU A 459 -24.23 3.82 23.35
CA GLU A 459 -23.92 2.38 23.28
C GLU A 459 -22.88 1.97 24.35
N GLY A 460 -22.50 2.89 25.25
CA GLY A 460 -21.52 2.63 26.31
C GLY A 460 -20.20 2.07 25.78
N LEU A 461 -19.74 0.96 26.36
CA LEU A 461 -18.52 0.26 25.93
C LEU A 461 -18.58 -0.27 24.49
N ASP A 462 -19.75 -0.49 23.92
CA ASP A 462 -19.92 -0.99 22.56
C ASP A 462 -19.95 0.13 21.50
N THR A 463 -19.84 1.39 21.93
CA THR A 463 -19.72 2.53 21.03
C THR A 463 -18.55 2.35 20.07
N ILE A 464 -18.85 2.35 18.76
CA ILE A 464 -17.85 2.23 17.69
C ILE A 464 -17.14 3.57 17.52
N ILE A 465 -15.83 3.56 17.64
CA ILE A 465 -14.98 4.72 17.43
C ILE A 465 -14.71 4.87 15.93
N GLY A 466 -14.92 6.07 15.36
CA GLY A 466 -14.54 6.38 13.99
C GLY A 466 -13.02 6.28 13.76
N GLU A 467 -12.59 6.40 12.50
CA GLU A 467 -11.16 6.34 12.16
C GLU A 467 -10.34 7.31 13.03
N ARG A 468 -9.30 6.76 13.68
CA ARG A 468 -8.41 7.49 14.62
C ARG A 468 -9.14 8.13 15.80
N GLY A 469 -10.33 7.66 16.16
CA GLY A 469 -11.09 8.19 17.29
C GLY A 469 -11.64 9.60 17.08
N VAL A 470 -11.99 9.96 15.85
CA VAL A 470 -12.46 11.32 15.48
C VAL A 470 -13.65 11.81 16.32
N SER A 471 -14.48 10.90 16.82
CA SER A 471 -15.67 11.19 17.63
C SER A 471 -15.35 11.50 19.12
N LEU A 472 -14.10 11.34 19.56
CA LEU A 472 -13.69 11.50 20.96
C LEU A 472 -12.83 12.76 21.16
N SER A 473 -12.91 13.38 22.35
CA SER A 473 -11.99 14.44 22.75
C SER A 473 -10.57 13.89 22.93
N GLY A 474 -9.56 14.77 22.89
CA GLY A 474 -8.16 14.38 23.13
C GLY A 474 -7.96 13.68 24.48
N GLY A 475 -8.54 14.20 25.56
CA GLY A 475 -8.48 13.59 26.88
C GLY A 475 -9.18 12.23 26.98
N GLN A 476 -10.31 12.04 26.29
CA GLN A 476 -10.98 10.73 26.22
C GLN A 476 -10.12 9.71 25.48
N LYS A 477 -9.53 10.08 24.32
CA LYS A 477 -8.60 9.20 23.58
C LYS A 477 -7.44 8.77 24.47
N GLN A 478 -6.86 9.70 25.19
CA GLN A 478 -5.72 9.47 26.07
C GLN A 478 -6.07 8.48 27.18
N ARG A 479 -7.20 8.71 27.86
CA ARG A 479 -7.66 7.86 28.95
C ARG A 479 -8.07 6.44 28.48
N ILE A 480 -8.66 6.30 27.27
CA ILE A 480 -8.94 5.00 26.68
C ILE A 480 -7.63 4.26 26.32
N ALA A 481 -6.62 4.96 25.79
CA ALA A 481 -5.32 4.36 25.50
C ALA A 481 -4.60 3.92 26.80
N MET A 482 -4.72 4.68 27.88
CA MET A 482 -4.23 4.28 29.21
C MET A 482 -4.98 3.05 29.73
N SER A 483 -6.31 3.01 29.58
CA SER A 483 -7.13 1.87 29.99
C SER A 483 -6.71 0.59 29.24
N ARG A 484 -6.36 0.69 27.95
CA ARG A 484 -5.79 -0.41 27.14
C ARG A 484 -4.51 -0.97 27.75
N ALA A 485 -3.58 -0.08 28.13
CA ALA A 485 -2.32 -0.51 28.72
C ALA A 485 -2.51 -1.11 30.11
N LEU A 486 -3.41 -0.58 30.93
CA LEU A 486 -3.71 -1.07 32.27
C LEU A 486 -4.49 -2.39 32.27
N ALA A 487 -5.43 -2.56 31.33
CA ALA A 487 -6.22 -3.79 31.21
C ALA A 487 -5.33 -5.03 30.96
N ALA A 488 -4.20 -4.86 30.28
CA ALA A 488 -3.19 -5.91 30.08
C ALA A 488 -2.44 -6.27 31.37
N ASN A 489 -2.60 -5.51 32.46
CA ASN A 489 -1.94 -5.71 33.75
C ASN A 489 -0.41 -5.92 33.66
N PRO A 490 0.34 -5.06 32.95
CA PRO A 490 1.76 -5.26 32.66
C PRO A 490 2.61 -5.18 33.92
N GLU A 491 3.77 -5.83 33.91
CA GLU A 491 4.77 -5.70 34.97
C GLU A 491 5.46 -4.33 34.95
N ILE A 492 5.71 -3.78 33.75
CA ILE A 492 6.30 -2.46 33.54
C ILE A 492 5.30 -1.60 32.76
N LEU A 493 4.81 -0.54 33.36
CA LEU A 493 3.94 0.44 32.71
C LEU A 493 4.76 1.66 32.28
N ILE A 494 4.62 2.05 31.02
CA ILE A 494 5.34 3.18 30.43
C ILE A 494 4.31 4.19 29.94
N LEU A 495 4.34 5.38 30.50
CA LEU A 495 3.45 6.50 30.18
C LEU A 495 4.28 7.63 29.56
N ASP A 496 4.19 7.80 28.23
CA ASP A 496 4.94 8.83 27.50
C ASP A 496 4.06 10.06 27.30
N ASP A 497 4.22 11.07 28.14
CA ASP A 497 3.46 12.33 28.15
C ASP A 497 1.93 12.13 28.09
N SER A 498 1.48 11.02 28.65
CA SER A 498 0.12 10.52 28.46
C SER A 498 -0.90 11.12 29.44
N LEU A 499 -0.53 12.15 30.19
CA LEU A 499 -1.39 12.92 31.11
C LEU A 499 -1.57 14.39 30.67
N SER A 500 -0.91 14.82 29.60
CA SER A 500 -0.85 16.23 29.18
C SER A 500 -2.18 16.81 28.66
N ALA A 501 -3.07 15.99 28.12
CA ALA A 501 -4.38 16.41 27.61
C ALA A 501 -5.52 16.23 28.62
N VAL A 502 -5.19 15.87 29.87
CA VAL A 502 -6.15 15.67 30.96
C VAL A 502 -6.11 16.91 31.90
N ASP A 503 -7.25 17.28 32.46
CA ASP A 503 -7.31 18.34 33.46
C ASP A 503 -6.62 17.94 34.78
N ALA A 504 -6.17 18.92 35.56
CA ALA A 504 -5.37 18.67 36.75
C ALA A 504 -6.07 17.81 37.83
N ARG A 505 -7.39 17.89 37.94
CA ARG A 505 -8.15 17.10 38.92
C ARG A 505 -8.19 15.62 38.51
N THR A 506 -8.47 15.37 37.25
CA THR A 506 -8.49 14.01 36.67
C THR A 506 -7.08 13.42 36.64
N GLU A 507 -6.04 14.21 36.31
CA GLU A 507 -4.63 13.81 36.40
C GLU A 507 -4.27 13.29 37.80
N HIS A 508 -4.58 14.11 38.83
CA HIS A 508 -4.30 13.75 40.23
C HIS A 508 -5.00 12.43 40.63
N HIS A 509 -6.27 12.28 40.26
CA HIS A 509 -7.04 11.05 40.51
C HIS A 509 -6.42 9.82 39.83
N ILE A 510 -6.03 9.95 38.57
CA ILE A 510 -5.37 8.84 37.83
C ILE A 510 -4.05 8.46 38.49
N VAL A 511 -3.22 9.46 38.88
CA VAL A 511 -1.92 9.22 39.51
C VAL A 511 -2.09 8.49 40.85
N GLU A 512 -3.06 8.90 41.67
CA GLU A 512 -3.37 8.23 42.92
C GLU A 512 -3.84 6.77 42.72
N ASN A 513 -4.75 6.55 41.77
CA ASN A 513 -5.21 5.20 41.41
C ASN A 513 -4.06 4.33 40.97
N LEU A 514 -3.16 4.85 40.09
CA LEU A 514 -1.99 4.13 39.61
C LEU A 514 -1.05 3.77 40.78
N LYS A 515 -0.80 4.67 41.70
CA LYS A 515 0.04 4.41 42.86
C LYS A 515 -0.50 3.26 43.73
N GLN A 516 -1.82 3.18 43.92
CA GLN A 516 -2.46 2.13 44.71
C GLN A 516 -2.47 0.77 43.97
N GLU A 517 -2.89 0.78 42.72
CA GLU A 517 -3.10 -0.45 41.93
C GLU A 517 -1.77 -1.07 41.48
N ARG A 518 -0.71 -0.30 41.36
CA ARG A 518 0.58 -0.77 40.84
C ARG A 518 1.65 -1.01 41.91
N GLN A 519 1.27 -1.21 43.16
CA GLN A 519 2.21 -1.56 44.23
C GLN A 519 3.02 -2.81 43.87
N GLY A 520 4.36 -2.71 43.95
CA GLY A 520 5.28 -3.80 43.59
C GLY A 520 5.52 -3.98 42.08
N LYS A 521 4.90 -3.15 41.23
CA LYS A 521 5.11 -3.13 39.76
C LYS A 521 5.79 -1.86 39.32
N THR A 522 6.71 -1.98 38.36
CA THR A 522 7.50 -0.87 37.87
C THR A 522 6.64 0.08 37.01
N THR A 523 6.79 1.40 37.22
CA THR A 523 6.11 2.41 36.42
C THR A 523 7.11 3.48 35.97
N ILE A 524 7.06 3.84 34.68
CA ILE A 524 7.91 4.88 34.10
C ILE A 524 6.99 5.94 33.50
N ILE A 525 7.15 7.20 33.96
CA ILE A 525 6.31 8.31 33.56
C ILE A 525 7.19 9.41 32.97
N THR A 526 7.00 9.77 31.73
CA THR A 526 7.52 11.05 31.23
C THR A 526 6.42 12.09 31.35
N ALA A 527 6.75 13.25 31.85
CA ALA A 527 5.78 14.30 32.05
C ALA A 527 6.37 15.70 31.74
N HIS A 528 5.49 16.58 31.27
CA HIS A 528 5.76 18.03 31.25
C HIS A 528 5.28 18.74 32.52
N ARG A 529 4.27 18.17 33.18
CA ARG A 529 3.80 18.66 34.50
C ARG A 529 4.49 17.85 35.60
N LEU A 530 5.17 18.55 36.48
CA LEU A 530 5.91 17.91 37.58
C LEU A 530 4.97 17.30 38.64
N SER A 531 3.72 17.75 38.73
CA SER A 531 2.68 17.17 39.60
C SER A 531 2.48 15.67 39.40
N ALA A 532 2.61 15.19 38.16
CA ALA A 532 2.43 13.77 37.82
C ALA A 532 3.53 12.85 38.38
N ILE A 533 4.70 13.39 38.76
CA ILE A 533 5.88 12.58 39.12
C ILE A 533 6.45 12.90 40.51
N VAL A 534 5.84 13.83 41.27
CA VAL A 534 6.28 14.19 42.63
C VAL A 534 6.45 12.97 43.54
N HIS A 535 5.65 11.92 43.32
CA HIS A 535 5.65 10.70 44.13
C HIS A 535 6.64 9.62 43.59
N ALA A 536 7.38 9.90 42.51
CA ALA A 536 8.33 8.94 41.94
C ALA A 536 9.51 8.69 42.90
N ASP A 537 9.95 7.40 42.93
CA ASP A 537 11.09 6.98 43.75
C ASP A 537 12.42 7.51 43.18
N LEU A 538 12.47 7.73 41.88
CA LEU A 538 13.58 8.31 41.15
C LEU A 538 13.05 9.30 40.12
N ILE A 539 13.55 10.52 40.09
CA ILE A 539 13.26 11.49 39.05
C ILE A 539 14.55 11.83 38.33
N LEU A 540 14.49 11.79 36.99
CA LEU A 540 15.59 12.18 36.10
C LEU A 540 15.23 13.46 35.37
N VAL A 541 16.06 14.46 35.48
CA VAL A 541 16.00 15.67 34.65
C VAL A 541 16.93 15.51 33.47
N MET A 542 16.34 15.43 32.29
CA MET A 542 17.09 15.28 31.04
C MET A 542 17.25 16.61 30.31
N ASP A 543 18.45 16.87 29.83
CA ASP A 543 18.73 17.98 28.92
C ASP A 543 19.73 17.54 27.83
N LYS A 544 19.41 17.85 26.59
CA LYS A 544 20.26 17.55 25.40
C LYS A 544 20.85 16.14 25.43
N GLY A 545 20.02 15.15 25.72
CA GLY A 545 20.39 13.73 25.68
C GLY A 545 21.21 13.22 26.88
N THR A 546 21.38 14.02 27.92
CA THR A 546 22.12 13.66 29.16
C THR A 546 21.24 13.84 30.40
N ILE A 547 21.56 13.15 31.50
CA ILE A 547 20.96 13.38 32.81
C ILE A 547 21.68 14.55 33.46
N LYS A 548 20.95 15.61 33.84
CA LYS A 548 21.47 16.78 34.52
C LYS A 548 21.29 16.69 36.03
N GLU A 549 20.13 16.23 36.47
CA GLU A 549 19.77 16.08 37.88
C GLU A 549 19.10 14.71 38.04
N ALA A 550 19.34 14.05 39.16
CA ALA A 550 18.71 12.78 39.49
C ALA A 550 18.51 12.71 41.03
N GLY A 551 17.35 12.24 41.47
CA GLY A 551 17.02 12.08 42.88
C GLY A 551 15.53 11.97 43.13
N THR A 552 15.12 11.94 44.37
CA THR A 552 13.73 12.07 44.78
C THR A 552 13.25 13.53 44.67
N HIS A 553 11.94 13.75 44.75
CA HIS A 553 11.37 15.11 44.75
C HIS A 553 12.05 16.03 45.78
N GLN A 554 12.24 15.54 46.99
CA GLN A 554 12.83 16.36 48.06
C GLN A 554 14.30 16.70 47.79
N GLU A 555 15.09 15.72 47.35
CA GLU A 555 16.50 15.93 46.99
C GLU A 555 16.66 16.95 45.87
N LEU A 556 15.79 16.89 44.83
CA LEU A 556 15.82 17.84 43.73
C LEU A 556 15.32 19.22 44.10
N MET A 557 14.38 19.33 45.04
CA MET A 557 13.97 20.61 45.61
C MET A 557 15.10 21.27 46.43
N ASP A 558 15.83 20.47 47.22
CA ASP A 558 16.95 20.94 48.03
C ASP A 558 18.17 21.31 47.16
N LEU A 559 18.34 20.69 45.99
CA LEU A 559 19.40 20.99 45.01
C LEU A 559 19.23 22.39 44.39
N GLY A 560 18.01 22.91 44.29
CA GLY A 560 17.74 24.25 43.75
C GLY A 560 18.05 24.42 42.26
N GLY A 561 18.04 23.31 41.49
CA GLY A 561 18.37 23.29 40.05
C GLY A 561 17.15 23.52 39.15
N TRP A 562 17.23 23.04 37.91
CA TRP A 562 16.17 23.18 36.92
C TRP A 562 14.83 22.60 37.40
N TYR A 563 14.87 21.47 38.12
CA TYR A 563 13.65 20.88 38.70
C TYR A 563 12.95 21.84 39.66
N TYR A 564 13.70 22.45 40.61
CA TYR A 564 13.17 23.41 41.57
C TYR A 564 12.55 24.62 40.87
N GLU A 565 13.29 25.25 39.95
CA GLU A 565 12.81 26.44 39.22
C GLU A 565 11.53 26.13 38.44
N THR A 566 11.48 25.01 37.77
CA THR A 566 10.32 24.59 36.99
C THR A 566 9.12 24.26 37.87
N TYR A 567 9.34 23.60 39.03
CA TYR A 567 8.29 23.28 39.98
C TYR A 567 7.67 24.54 40.56
N GLN A 568 8.49 25.50 41.01
CA GLN A 568 8.04 26.79 41.50
C GLN A 568 7.21 27.56 40.45
N SER A 569 7.68 27.61 39.23
CA SER A 569 6.98 28.26 38.13
C SER A 569 5.61 27.62 37.84
N GLN A 570 5.52 26.30 37.82
CA GLN A 570 4.26 25.56 37.60
C GLN A 570 3.28 25.79 38.76
N GLN A 571 3.73 25.70 40.00
CA GLN A 571 2.92 25.96 41.18
C GLN A 571 2.36 27.40 41.20
N LEU A 572 3.15 28.39 40.80
CA LEU A 572 2.73 29.76 40.71
C LEU A 572 1.62 29.95 39.64
N THR A 573 1.80 29.32 38.51
CA THR A 573 0.82 29.34 37.42
C THR A 573 -0.50 28.69 37.83
N GLU A 574 -0.46 27.54 38.50
CA GLU A 574 -1.65 26.87 39.02
C GLU A 574 -2.42 27.71 40.03
N ARG A 575 -1.73 28.37 40.98
CA ARG A 575 -2.35 29.26 41.95
C ARG A 575 -3.00 30.49 41.31
N LEU A 576 -2.35 31.09 40.31
CA LEU A 576 -2.90 32.20 39.55
C LEU A 576 -4.15 31.81 38.77
N THR A 577 -4.14 30.65 38.11
CA THR A 577 -5.29 30.14 37.37
C THR A 577 -6.47 29.85 38.30
N ALA A 578 -6.24 29.20 39.45
CA ALA A 578 -7.26 28.92 40.44
C ALA A 578 -7.87 30.21 41.05
N SER A 579 -7.06 31.26 41.27
CA SER A 579 -7.55 32.55 41.76
C SER A 579 -8.41 33.29 40.73
N LEU A 580 -8.13 33.14 39.44
CA LEU A 580 -8.91 33.75 38.36
C LEU A 580 -10.25 33.03 38.14
N GLU A 581 -10.30 31.72 38.33
CA GLU A 581 -11.53 30.92 38.24
C GLU A 581 -12.43 31.10 39.47
N GLY A 582 -11.86 31.19 40.69
CA GLY A 582 -12.58 31.44 41.92
C GLY A 582 -13.16 32.87 42.07
N GLY A 583 -12.68 33.82 41.27
CA GLY A 583 -13.20 35.20 41.26
C GLY A 583 -14.38 35.41 40.28
N LYS A 584 -14.89 34.38 39.66
CA LYS A 584 -16.05 34.42 38.75
C LYS A 584 -17.32 33.74 39.30
N SER A 585 -17.33 33.38 40.58
CA SER A 585 -18.51 32.83 41.27
C SER A 585 -19.33 33.95 41.97
#